data_e3f5f1a1e2d82e1d935fdc01eb3feac8
#
_entry.id   e3f5f1a1e2d82e1d935fdc01eb3feac8
#
_cell.length_a   1.000
_cell.length_b   1.000
_cell.length_c   1.000
_cell.angle_alpha   90.00
_cell.angle_beta   90.00
_cell.angle_gamma   90.00
#
_symmetry.space_group_name_H-M   'P 1'
#
loop_
_entity.id
_entity.type
_entity.pdbx_description
1 polymer ?
#
loop_
_entity_poly.entity_id
_entity_poly.type
_entity_poly.pdbx_seq_one_letter_code
_entity_poly.pdbx_strand_id
1 'polypeptide(L)'
;VPVISVPQAFNEDDLYVDLASIFDVPLYLKCEGFNFAGSIKLKAATEMVEAAERDGVLTRDSVLIESSSGNLGVALAMIAASRGYRFLCVTDSRCNLSTRRLMEALGSQVHIITEADPVGGFLGARIDYVEAMCASDSRFVWLNQYRNPGNWRAHLKRTAPAIARDFPGLDVLFVGAGTTGTLMGCARFFREWHRPVHVVAVDAVGSVTFGGPQARRMIPGLGSGVRPALLDESYIDEVVLVEEADTLRACHRLAHRGFLFGGSTGTVVSGAKSWLDRHGSPGITAVAIAPDLGERYLDTVYQTNWLEDLFGKDVLDPVQAAHPFSESLSRPTDAGADPGRGTLVTSRPDADVVPLPLPRSGN
;
A
#
# COMPACT_ATOMS: atom_id res chain seq x y z
N VAL A 1 26.89 -10.24 4.61
CA VAL A 1 25.69 -10.59 3.84
C VAL A 1 24.61 -11.01 4.83
N PRO A 2 23.46 -10.32 4.90
CA PRO A 2 22.39 -10.74 5.80
C PRO A 2 21.82 -12.09 5.34
N VAL A 3 21.71 -13.03 6.27
CA VAL A 3 21.06 -14.32 6.08
C VAL A 3 19.86 -14.37 7.01
N ILE A 4 18.67 -14.57 6.47
CA ILE A 4 17.42 -14.64 7.24
C ILE A 4 16.82 -16.04 7.14
N SER A 5 16.10 -16.46 8.18
CA SER A 5 15.37 -17.72 8.22
C SER A 5 13.84 -17.52 8.25
N VAL A 6 13.40 -16.28 8.47
CA VAL A 6 11.97 -15.93 8.53
C VAL A 6 11.74 -14.62 7.78
N PRO A 7 10.61 -14.49 7.02
CA PRO A 7 10.39 -13.36 6.13
C PRO A 7 10.30 -12.00 6.85
N GLN A 8 9.77 -11.95 8.07
CA GLN A 8 9.67 -10.73 8.87
C GLN A 8 11.00 -10.21 9.40
N ALA A 9 12.08 -10.99 9.29
CA ALA A 9 13.43 -10.55 9.65
C ALA A 9 14.06 -9.62 8.60
N PHE A 10 13.51 -9.60 7.37
CA PHE A 10 13.94 -8.68 6.33
C PHE A 10 13.01 -7.49 6.21
N ASN A 11 13.57 -6.30 6.32
CA ASN A 11 12.88 -5.05 6.04
C ASN A 11 13.93 -4.00 5.69
N GLU A 12 13.79 -3.40 4.49
CA GLU A 12 14.67 -2.30 4.07
C GLU A 12 14.19 -1.00 4.73
N ASP A 13 14.98 -0.47 5.64
CA ASP A 13 14.61 0.73 6.39
C ASP A 13 15.32 2.01 5.89
N ASP A 14 16.31 1.87 4.98
CA ASP A 14 17.21 2.95 4.58
C ASP A 14 17.03 3.36 3.11
N LEU A 15 15.95 2.91 2.44
CA LEU A 15 15.70 3.21 1.04
C LEU A 15 14.80 4.44 0.89
N TYR A 16 15.33 5.45 0.20
CA TYR A 16 14.60 6.67 -0.15
C TYR A 16 14.74 6.97 -1.64
N VAL A 17 13.70 7.57 -2.22
CA VAL A 17 13.70 8.10 -3.59
C VAL A 17 13.64 9.62 -3.52
N ASP A 18 14.58 10.30 -4.17
CA ASP A 18 14.51 11.75 -4.36
C ASP A 18 13.49 12.07 -5.46
N LEU A 19 12.44 12.78 -5.10
CA LEU A 19 11.36 13.16 -6.01
C LEU A 19 11.53 14.56 -6.63
N ALA A 20 12.61 15.29 -6.34
CA ALA A 20 12.79 16.64 -6.81
C ALA A 20 12.71 16.75 -8.34
N SER A 21 13.36 15.84 -9.07
CA SER A 21 13.32 15.82 -10.53
C SER A 21 12.00 15.31 -11.14
N ILE A 22 11.13 14.71 -10.33
CA ILE A 22 9.86 14.15 -10.78
C ILE A 22 8.70 15.11 -10.52
N PHE A 23 8.70 15.76 -9.36
CA PHE A 23 7.58 16.60 -8.91
C PHE A 23 7.92 18.08 -8.75
N ASP A 24 9.16 18.49 -9.02
CA ASP A 24 9.65 19.86 -8.89
C ASP A 24 9.53 20.43 -7.47
N VAL A 25 9.61 19.55 -6.45
CA VAL A 25 9.59 19.89 -5.03
C VAL A 25 10.66 19.12 -4.27
N PRO A 26 11.28 19.68 -3.22
CA PRO A 26 12.30 18.99 -2.41
C PRO A 26 11.64 17.96 -1.49
N LEU A 27 11.39 16.76 -2.02
CA LEU A 27 10.69 15.69 -1.32
C LEU A 27 11.43 14.36 -1.44
N TYR A 28 11.73 13.74 -0.32
CA TYR A 28 12.26 12.39 -0.23
C TYR A 28 11.14 11.41 0.09
N LEU A 29 11.06 10.32 -0.65
CA LEU A 29 10.05 9.29 -0.48
C LEU A 29 10.65 8.05 0.20
N LYS A 30 10.32 7.82 1.47
CA LYS A 30 10.73 6.62 2.22
C LYS A 30 9.98 5.39 1.71
N CYS A 31 10.70 4.42 1.17
CA CYS A 31 10.13 3.22 0.57
C CYS A 31 9.94 2.11 1.63
N GLU A 32 8.71 1.87 2.07
CA GLU A 32 8.36 0.89 3.11
C GLU A 32 7.83 -0.44 2.55
N GLY A 33 7.78 -0.58 1.22
CA GLY A 33 7.30 -1.77 0.53
C GLY A 33 8.34 -2.85 0.28
N PHE A 34 9.64 -2.56 0.45
CA PHE A 34 10.73 -3.49 0.15
C PHE A 34 10.94 -4.50 1.27
N ASN A 35 9.98 -5.37 1.42
CA ASN A 35 9.98 -6.53 2.29
C ASN A 35 9.10 -7.62 1.67
N PHE A 36 9.11 -8.83 2.22
CA PHE A 36 8.40 -9.98 1.63
C PHE A 36 6.87 -9.81 1.59
N ALA A 37 6.30 -8.94 2.43
CA ALA A 37 4.86 -8.61 2.38
C ALA A 37 4.54 -7.48 1.39
N GLY A 38 5.53 -6.83 0.78
CA GLY A 38 5.35 -5.74 -0.18
C GLY A 38 4.72 -4.48 0.42
N SER A 39 4.75 -4.30 1.75
CA SER A 39 4.14 -3.14 2.40
C SER A 39 4.61 -2.90 3.82
N ILE A 40 4.41 -1.68 4.29
CA ILE A 40 4.66 -1.21 5.66
C ILE A 40 3.90 -2.02 6.73
N LYS A 41 2.84 -2.76 6.33
CA LYS A 41 2.01 -3.53 7.25
C LYS A 41 2.76 -4.72 7.89
N LEU A 42 3.87 -5.17 7.31
CA LEU A 42 4.69 -6.21 7.92
C LEU A 42 5.22 -5.78 9.30
N LYS A 43 5.64 -4.52 9.46
CA LYS A 43 6.09 -3.98 10.76
C LYS A 43 4.97 -4.02 11.81
N ALA A 44 3.79 -3.49 11.45
CA ALA A 44 2.63 -3.47 12.34
C ALA A 44 2.16 -4.89 12.71
N ALA A 45 2.04 -5.78 11.72
CA ALA A 45 1.64 -7.17 11.93
C ALA A 45 2.62 -7.91 12.86
N THR A 46 3.93 -7.73 12.64
CA THR A 46 4.97 -8.34 13.48
C THR A 46 4.84 -7.88 14.95
N GLU A 47 4.76 -6.58 15.20
CA GLU A 47 4.65 -6.05 16.57
C GLU A 47 3.36 -6.49 17.25
N MET A 48 2.23 -6.53 16.53
CA MET A 48 0.95 -6.99 17.11
C MET A 48 0.98 -8.47 17.47
N VAL A 49 1.55 -9.32 16.60
CA VAL A 49 1.68 -10.76 16.87
C VAL A 49 2.65 -11.00 18.03
N GLU A 50 3.83 -10.37 18.01
CA GLU A 50 4.84 -10.50 19.08
C GLU A 50 4.33 -10.00 20.43
N ALA A 51 3.52 -8.95 20.45
CA ALA A 51 2.88 -8.48 21.69
C ALA A 51 1.89 -9.53 22.21
N ALA A 52 1.02 -10.06 21.35
CA ALA A 52 0.05 -11.07 21.73
C ALA A 52 0.69 -12.39 22.22
N GLU A 53 1.84 -12.76 21.66
CA GLU A 53 2.66 -13.89 22.13
C GLU A 53 3.25 -13.62 23.51
N ARG A 54 3.88 -12.47 23.71
CA ARG A 54 4.48 -12.08 25.02
C ARG A 54 3.45 -12.02 26.13
N ASP A 55 2.24 -11.53 25.78
CA ASP A 55 1.13 -11.38 26.74
C ASP A 55 0.36 -12.68 26.98
N GLY A 56 0.77 -13.80 26.32
CA GLY A 56 0.14 -15.10 26.43
C GLY A 56 -1.25 -15.21 25.79
N VAL A 57 -1.66 -14.22 24.99
CA VAL A 57 -2.92 -14.19 24.26
C VAL A 57 -2.89 -15.17 23.08
N LEU A 58 -1.74 -15.29 22.41
CA LEU A 58 -1.53 -16.28 21.35
C LEU A 58 -0.86 -17.54 21.90
N THR A 59 -1.49 -18.68 21.63
CA THR A 59 -1.01 -20.02 21.96
C THR A 59 -0.89 -20.86 20.67
N ARG A 60 -0.36 -22.08 20.77
CA ARG A 60 -0.26 -22.98 19.60
C ARG A 60 -1.62 -23.38 19.01
N ASP A 61 -2.67 -23.39 19.82
CA ASP A 61 -4.03 -23.77 19.40
C ASP A 61 -4.80 -22.57 18.85
N SER A 62 -4.29 -21.36 18.99
CA SER A 62 -4.95 -20.16 18.53
C SER A 62 -5.12 -20.13 17.00
N VAL A 63 -6.19 -19.48 16.57
CA VAL A 63 -6.48 -19.12 15.20
C VAL A 63 -6.47 -17.60 15.10
N LEU A 64 -5.50 -17.04 14.42
CA LEU A 64 -5.53 -15.62 14.12
C LEU A 64 -6.73 -15.30 13.23
N ILE A 65 -7.45 -14.24 13.53
CA ILE A 65 -8.52 -13.72 12.69
C ILE A 65 -8.35 -12.21 12.54
N GLU A 66 -8.58 -11.70 11.32
CA GLU A 66 -8.49 -10.26 11.08
C GLU A 66 -9.38 -9.81 9.92
N SER A 67 -9.99 -8.62 10.07
CA SER A 67 -10.70 -7.92 9.02
C SER A 67 -9.72 -7.16 8.13
N SER A 68 -9.45 -7.67 6.93
CA SER A 68 -8.55 -7.00 5.99
C SER A 68 -8.86 -7.33 4.54
N SER A 69 -8.88 -6.32 3.67
CA SER A 69 -9.00 -6.47 2.21
C SER A 69 -7.69 -6.21 1.47
N GLY A 70 -6.55 -6.12 2.18
CA GLY A 70 -5.28 -5.73 1.54
C GLY A 70 -4.05 -6.10 2.35
N ASN A 71 -3.13 -5.15 2.44
CA ASN A 71 -1.76 -5.34 2.92
C ASN A 71 -1.61 -5.99 4.30
N LEU A 72 -2.51 -5.70 5.26
CA LEU A 72 -2.41 -6.33 6.58
C LEU A 72 -2.75 -7.83 6.52
N GLY A 73 -3.77 -8.22 5.74
CA GLY A 73 -4.11 -9.64 5.54
C GLY A 73 -2.92 -10.42 5.00
N VAL A 74 -2.22 -9.88 4.00
CA VAL A 74 -1.00 -10.49 3.44
C VAL A 74 0.12 -10.59 4.49
N ALA A 75 0.36 -9.52 5.25
CA ALA A 75 1.40 -9.52 6.27
C ALA A 75 1.12 -10.55 7.39
N LEU A 76 -0.14 -10.65 7.84
CA LEU A 76 -0.54 -11.65 8.83
C LEU A 76 -0.51 -13.07 8.27
N ALA A 77 -0.92 -13.28 7.02
CA ALA A 77 -0.79 -14.58 6.34
C ALA A 77 0.66 -15.06 6.32
N MET A 78 1.59 -14.17 5.99
CA MET A 78 3.02 -14.47 5.96
C MET A 78 3.57 -14.81 7.35
N ILE A 79 3.21 -14.03 8.38
CA ILE A 79 3.66 -14.28 9.76
C ILE A 79 3.05 -15.59 10.28
N ALA A 80 1.76 -15.81 10.02
CA ALA A 80 1.09 -17.04 10.41
C ALA A 80 1.76 -18.28 9.81
N ALA A 81 2.02 -18.27 8.50
CA ALA A 81 2.77 -19.33 7.82
C ALA A 81 4.16 -19.55 8.42
N SER A 82 4.89 -18.48 8.68
CA SER A 82 6.26 -18.52 9.24
C SER A 82 6.30 -19.04 10.68
N ARG A 83 5.27 -18.77 11.50
CA ARG A 83 5.22 -19.11 12.92
C ARG A 83 4.35 -20.33 13.24
N GLY A 84 3.69 -20.91 12.21
CA GLY A 84 2.84 -22.10 12.34
C GLY A 84 1.46 -21.82 12.94
N TYR A 85 0.96 -20.59 12.86
CA TYR A 85 -0.41 -20.25 13.23
C TYR A 85 -1.38 -20.52 12.08
N ARG A 86 -2.62 -20.89 12.41
CA ARG A 86 -3.73 -20.82 11.48
C ARG A 86 -4.19 -19.36 11.37
N PHE A 87 -4.57 -18.94 10.18
CA PHE A 87 -5.08 -17.59 9.96
C PHE A 87 -6.34 -17.60 9.10
N LEU A 88 -7.37 -16.90 9.57
CA LEU A 88 -8.60 -16.60 8.86
C LEU A 88 -8.64 -15.09 8.54
N CYS A 89 -8.51 -14.75 7.27
CA CYS A 89 -8.70 -13.37 6.80
C CYS A 89 -10.15 -13.16 6.40
N VAL A 90 -10.85 -12.22 7.04
CA VAL A 90 -12.20 -11.81 6.67
C VAL A 90 -12.09 -10.60 5.76
N THR A 91 -12.47 -10.79 4.50
CA THR A 91 -12.43 -9.76 3.46
C THR A 91 -13.81 -9.52 2.84
N ASP A 92 -13.89 -8.67 1.83
CA ASP A 92 -15.13 -8.44 1.07
C ASP A 92 -14.93 -8.58 -0.44
N SER A 93 -16.01 -8.48 -1.20
CA SER A 93 -16.03 -8.64 -2.67
C SER A 93 -15.14 -7.65 -3.42
N ARG A 94 -14.69 -6.56 -2.79
CA ARG A 94 -13.79 -5.54 -3.37
C ARG A 94 -12.31 -5.89 -3.22
N CYS A 95 -11.98 -6.97 -2.50
CA CYS A 95 -10.60 -7.42 -2.36
C CYS A 95 -10.04 -7.89 -3.71
N ASN A 96 -8.89 -7.36 -4.10
CA ASN A 96 -8.22 -7.76 -5.34
C ASN A 96 -7.96 -9.27 -5.36
N LEU A 97 -8.20 -9.90 -6.52
CA LEU A 97 -8.03 -11.34 -6.69
C LEU A 97 -6.58 -11.78 -6.43
N SER A 98 -5.60 -10.99 -6.86
CA SER A 98 -4.17 -11.24 -6.61
C SER A 98 -3.84 -11.24 -5.12
N THR A 99 -4.37 -10.29 -4.36
CA THR A 99 -4.20 -10.21 -2.89
C THR A 99 -4.82 -11.42 -2.18
N ARG A 100 -6.02 -11.83 -2.60
CA ARG A 100 -6.70 -13.01 -2.04
C ARG A 100 -5.90 -14.29 -2.32
N ARG A 101 -5.50 -14.52 -3.58
CA ARG A 101 -4.69 -15.67 -3.97
C ARG A 101 -3.34 -15.73 -3.25
N LEU A 102 -2.75 -14.58 -2.98
CA LEU A 102 -1.49 -14.52 -2.22
C LEU A 102 -1.69 -14.99 -0.77
N MET A 103 -2.77 -14.58 -0.09
CA MET A 103 -3.09 -15.07 1.25
C MET A 103 -3.38 -16.58 1.26
N GLU A 104 -4.14 -17.06 0.29
CA GLU A 104 -4.45 -18.50 0.11
C GLU A 104 -3.17 -19.33 -0.15
N ALA A 105 -2.26 -18.83 -1.01
CA ALA A 105 -0.98 -19.48 -1.28
C ALA A 105 -0.06 -19.56 -0.04
N LEU A 106 -0.21 -18.64 0.90
CA LEU A 106 0.46 -18.65 2.20
C LEU A 106 -0.25 -19.56 3.24
N GLY A 107 -1.27 -20.30 2.83
CA GLY A 107 -1.98 -21.26 3.68
C GLY A 107 -3.09 -20.65 4.53
N SER A 108 -3.47 -19.41 4.30
CA SER A 108 -4.56 -18.76 5.04
C SER A 108 -5.93 -19.14 4.47
N GLN A 109 -6.92 -19.21 5.34
CA GLN A 109 -8.32 -19.24 4.92
C GLN A 109 -8.78 -17.80 4.65
N VAL A 110 -9.56 -17.60 3.57
CA VAL A 110 -10.12 -16.30 3.21
C VAL A 110 -11.64 -16.39 3.17
N HIS A 111 -12.31 -15.70 4.10
CA HIS A 111 -13.76 -15.57 4.10
C HIS A 111 -14.18 -14.26 3.43
N ILE A 112 -15.12 -14.35 2.49
CA ILE A 112 -15.54 -13.21 1.68
C ILE A 112 -16.95 -12.78 2.09
N ILE A 113 -17.06 -11.56 2.61
CA ILE A 113 -18.35 -10.92 2.85
C ILE A 113 -18.90 -10.41 1.50
N THR A 114 -20.08 -10.86 1.14
CA THR A 114 -20.73 -10.50 -0.14
C THR A 114 -21.75 -9.39 0.00
N GLU A 115 -22.29 -9.18 1.21
CA GLU A 115 -23.29 -8.16 1.51
C GLU A 115 -22.73 -7.15 2.49
N ALA A 116 -22.95 -5.87 2.19
CA ALA A 116 -22.55 -4.78 3.07
C ALA A 116 -23.58 -4.57 4.17
N ASP A 117 -23.12 -4.23 5.38
CA ASP A 117 -24.00 -3.74 6.43
C ASP A 117 -24.65 -2.40 6.01
N PRO A 118 -25.95 -2.18 6.32
CA PRO A 118 -26.65 -0.95 5.91
C PRO A 118 -26.04 0.35 6.45
N VAL A 119 -25.38 0.30 7.59
CA VAL A 119 -24.77 1.46 8.28
C VAL A 119 -23.25 1.45 8.18
N GLY A 120 -22.62 0.33 8.54
CA GLY A 120 -21.17 0.16 8.58
C GLY A 120 -20.52 -0.24 7.25
N GLY A 121 -21.32 -0.49 6.22
CA GLY A 121 -20.84 -0.95 4.92
C GLY A 121 -20.10 -2.29 5.01
N PHE A 122 -19.22 -2.55 4.07
CA PHE A 122 -18.43 -3.80 4.09
C PHE A 122 -17.48 -3.89 5.31
N LEU A 123 -16.98 -2.77 5.80
CA LEU A 123 -16.12 -2.79 6.99
C LEU A 123 -16.91 -3.23 8.23
N GLY A 124 -18.11 -2.68 8.43
CA GLY A 124 -19.01 -3.11 9.50
C GLY A 124 -19.30 -4.60 9.44
N ALA A 125 -19.79 -5.08 8.30
CA ALA A 125 -20.11 -6.50 8.10
C ALA A 125 -18.90 -7.43 8.35
N ARG A 126 -17.68 -7.03 7.98
CA ARG A 126 -16.46 -7.81 8.29
C ARG A 126 -16.15 -7.83 9.79
N ILE A 127 -16.32 -6.69 10.48
CA ILE A 127 -16.08 -6.59 11.92
C ILE A 127 -17.09 -7.45 12.66
N ASP A 128 -18.38 -7.35 12.33
CA ASP A 128 -19.44 -8.14 12.95
C ASP A 128 -19.18 -9.64 12.80
N TYR A 129 -18.74 -10.08 11.62
CA TYR A 129 -18.36 -11.47 11.40
C TYR A 129 -17.17 -11.89 12.29
N VAL A 130 -16.13 -11.08 12.38
CA VAL A 130 -14.96 -11.37 13.23
C VAL A 130 -15.36 -11.46 14.70
N GLU A 131 -16.20 -10.54 15.19
CA GLU A 131 -16.72 -10.54 16.57
C GLU A 131 -17.55 -11.79 16.86
N ALA A 132 -18.43 -12.17 15.93
CA ALA A 132 -19.23 -13.40 16.05
C ALA A 132 -18.36 -14.66 16.12
N MET A 133 -17.30 -14.74 15.30
CA MET A 133 -16.35 -15.86 15.34
C MET A 133 -15.60 -15.93 16.67
N CYS A 134 -15.09 -14.79 17.16
CA CYS A 134 -14.42 -14.72 18.46
C CYS A 134 -15.36 -15.08 19.63
N ALA A 135 -16.63 -14.71 19.54
CA ALA A 135 -17.62 -15.08 20.55
C ALA A 135 -17.98 -16.56 20.52
N SER A 136 -17.93 -17.21 19.35
CA SER A 136 -18.31 -18.62 19.16
C SER A 136 -17.21 -19.60 19.57
N ASP A 137 -15.94 -19.22 19.49
CA ASP A 137 -14.81 -20.10 19.78
C ASP A 137 -13.62 -19.27 20.30
N SER A 138 -13.24 -19.54 21.56
CA SER A 138 -12.15 -18.85 22.27
C SER A 138 -10.75 -19.03 21.65
N ARG A 139 -10.61 -19.94 20.67
CA ARG A 139 -9.36 -20.11 19.94
C ARG A 139 -9.12 -18.97 18.95
N PHE A 140 -10.17 -18.27 18.48
CA PHE A 140 -10.01 -17.11 17.61
C PHE A 140 -9.44 -15.93 18.38
N VAL A 141 -8.35 -15.39 17.87
CA VAL A 141 -7.67 -14.22 18.42
C VAL A 141 -7.68 -13.12 17.37
N TRP A 142 -8.45 -12.07 17.61
CA TRP A 142 -8.52 -10.88 16.77
C TRP A 142 -7.49 -9.85 17.23
N LEU A 143 -6.53 -9.56 16.38
CA LEU A 143 -5.50 -8.55 16.68
C LEU A 143 -6.03 -7.13 16.63
N ASN A 144 -7.06 -6.86 15.82
CA ASN A 144 -7.77 -5.59 15.72
C ASN A 144 -6.88 -4.40 15.38
N GLN A 145 -6.47 -4.27 14.11
CA GLN A 145 -5.59 -3.20 13.64
C GLN A 145 -6.06 -1.76 13.96
N TYR A 146 -7.36 -1.56 14.19
CA TYR A 146 -7.93 -0.25 14.46
C TYR A 146 -7.80 0.20 15.92
N ARG A 147 -7.55 -0.74 16.85
CA ARG A 147 -7.48 -0.49 18.29
C ARG A 147 -6.17 -0.94 18.94
N ASN A 148 -5.42 -1.84 18.28
CA ASN A 148 -4.24 -2.46 18.86
C ASN A 148 -3.07 -1.48 18.94
N PRO A 149 -2.54 -1.18 20.14
CA PRO A 149 -1.38 -0.31 20.28
C PRO A 149 -0.12 -0.81 19.57
N GLY A 150 0.02 -2.12 19.34
CA GLY A 150 1.13 -2.70 18.57
C GLY A 150 1.23 -2.10 17.16
N ASN A 151 0.10 -1.69 16.58
CA ASN A 151 0.08 -1.06 15.27
C ASN A 151 0.91 0.24 15.23
N TRP A 152 0.72 1.19 16.16
CA TRP A 152 1.52 2.41 16.19
C TRP A 152 2.90 2.22 16.84
N ARG A 153 3.02 1.31 17.81
CA ARG A 153 4.31 1.03 18.48
C ARG A 153 5.37 0.51 17.51
N ALA A 154 4.97 -0.25 16.49
CA ALA A 154 5.88 -0.70 15.44
C ALA A 154 6.59 0.48 14.75
N HIS A 155 5.85 1.53 14.43
CA HIS A 155 6.36 2.71 13.73
C HIS A 155 7.11 3.67 14.65
N LEU A 156 6.68 3.78 15.92
CA LEU A 156 7.43 4.50 16.95
C LEU A 156 8.83 3.89 17.16
N LYS A 157 8.93 2.54 17.13
CA LYS A 157 10.19 1.83 17.40
C LYS A 157 11.10 1.70 16.18
N ARG A 158 10.56 1.74 14.95
CA ARG A 158 11.30 1.41 13.72
C ARG A 158 11.25 2.51 12.67
N THR A 159 10.07 2.85 12.16
CA THR A 159 9.92 3.77 11.02
C THR A 159 10.40 5.18 11.35
N ALA A 160 9.93 5.75 12.44
CA ALA A 160 10.30 7.11 12.83
C ALA A 160 11.79 7.24 13.23
N PRO A 161 12.37 6.32 14.02
CA PRO A 161 13.81 6.35 14.31
C PRO A 161 14.70 6.23 13.06
N ALA A 162 14.31 5.42 12.06
CA ALA A 162 15.04 5.33 10.80
C ALA A 162 15.02 6.68 10.06
N ILE A 163 13.85 7.33 9.94
CA ILE A 163 13.75 8.65 9.32
C ILE A 163 14.59 9.69 10.08
N ALA A 164 14.53 9.71 11.40
CA ALA A 164 15.27 10.66 12.23
C ALA A 164 16.79 10.48 12.12
N ARG A 165 17.26 9.24 11.99
CA ARG A 165 18.67 8.92 11.76
C ARG A 165 19.15 9.43 10.40
N ASP A 166 18.35 9.20 9.35
CA ASP A 166 18.76 9.46 7.97
C ASP A 166 18.55 10.94 7.60
N PHE A 167 17.58 11.62 8.24
CA PHE A 167 17.26 13.04 8.07
C PHE A 167 17.29 13.77 9.41
N PRO A 168 18.46 13.98 10.03
CA PRO A 168 18.56 14.68 11.32
C PRO A 168 18.08 16.15 11.25
N GLY A 169 18.03 16.71 10.03
CA GLY A 169 17.51 18.04 9.74
C GLY A 169 16.08 18.07 9.21
N LEU A 170 15.29 17.02 9.40
CA LEU A 170 13.89 16.94 8.93
C LEU A 170 13.04 18.12 9.42
N ASP A 171 12.37 18.81 8.49
CA ASP A 171 11.45 19.93 8.79
C ASP A 171 9.99 19.46 8.74
N VAL A 172 9.62 18.65 7.76
CA VAL A 172 8.24 18.19 7.58
C VAL A 172 8.16 16.72 7.20
N LEU A 173 7.21 16.00 7.81
CA LEU A 173 6.92 14.59 7.56
C LEU A 173 5.48 14.41 7.09
N PHE A 174 5.28 13.83 5.91
CA PHE A 174 3.98 13.47 5.35
C PHE A 174 3.66 12.00 5.56
N VAL A 175 2.55 11.71 6.24
CA VAL A 175 2.15 10.34 6.57
C VAL A 175 0.70 10.09 6.18
N GLY A 176 0.46 9.02 5.41
CA GLY A 176 -0.89 8.62 5.01
C GLY A 176 -1.72 8.07 6.17
N ALA A 177 -3.00 8.45 6.21
CA ALA A 177 -3.96 8.03 7.23
C ALA A 177 -4.88 6.92 6.72
N GLY A 178 -4.67 5.68 7.19
CA GLY A 178 -5.60 4.57 7.07
C GLY A 178 -6.12 4.18 8.46
N THR A 179 -5.55 3.14 9.09
CA THR A 179 -5.81 2.81 10.51
C THR A 179 -5.14 3.77 11.48
N THR A 180 -4.42 4.75 10.97
CA THR A 180 -3.60 5.74 11.68
C THR A 180 -2.38 5.20 12.44
N GLY A 181 -2.09 3.91 12.38
CA GLY A 181 -0.96 3.32 13.11
C GLY A 181 0.39 3.94 12.75
N THR A 182 0.71 4.04 11.45
CA THR A 182 1.95 4.67 10.96
C THR A 182 2.00 6.14 11.37
N LEU A 183 0.92 6.88 11.15
CA LEU A 183 0.81 8.28 11.49
C LEU A 183 1.05 8.51 13.00
N MET A 184 0.35 7.77 13.85
CA MET A 184 0.47 7.91 15.30
C MET A 184 1.83 7.49 15.84
N GLY A 185 2.44 6.44 15.27
CA GLY A 185 3.78 6.02 15.66
C GLY A 185 4.84 7.08 15.34
N CYS A 186 4.80 7.62 14.13
CA CYS A 186 5.71 8.68 13.71
C CYS A 186 5.45 10.00 14.45
N ALA A 187 4.18 10.44 14.55
CA ALA A 187 3.83 11.68 15.20
C ALA A 187 4.22 11.71 16.68
N ARG A 188 3.98 10.62 17.43
CA ARG A 188 4.42 10.48 18.81
C ARG A 188 5.94 10.57 18.97
N PHE A 189 6.69 9.90 18.08
CA PHE A 189 8.14 9.94 18.10
C PHE A 189 8.66 11.36 17.87
N PHE A 190 8.19 12.05 16.84
CA PHE A 190 8.66 13.38 16.49
C PHE A 190 8.17 14.48 17.44
N ARG A 191 7.09 14.26 18.19
CA ARG A 191 6.68 15.15 19.27
C ARG A 191 7.69 15.21 20.42
N GLU A 192 8.40 14.10 20.69
CA GLU A 192 9.44 14.00 21.71
C GLU A 192 10.85 14.20 21.14
N TRP A 193 10.97 14.43 19.84
CA TRP A 193 12.27 14.63 19.18
C TRP A 193 12.89 15.97 19.60
N HIS A 194 14.22 16.01 19.66
CA HIS A 194 14.96 17.21 20.11
C HIS A 194 14.79 18.45 19.20
N ARG A 195 14.25 18.27 17.99
CA ARG A 195 13.94 19.29 17.00
C ARG A 195 12.46 19.21 16.61
N PRO A 196 11.73 20.33 16.48
CA PRO A 196 10.38 20.32 15.96
C PRO A 196 10.32 19.79 14.53
N VAL A 197 9.42 18.83 14.28
CA VAL A 197 9.09 18.32 12.95
C VAL A 197 7.62 18.55 12.72
N HIS A 198 7.27 19.22 11.63
CA HIS A 198 5.88 19.45 11.25
C HIS A 198 5.28 18.16 10.67
N VAL A 199 4.31 17.57 11.35
CA VAL A 199 3.68 16.30 10.96
C VAL A 199 2.37 16.59 10.23
N VAL A 200 2.37 16.28 8.93
CA VAL A 200 1.20 16.44 8.05
C VAL A 200 0.56 15.08 7.81
N ALA A 201 -0.68 14.94 8.26
CA ALA A 201 -1.49 13.78 7.90
C ALA A 201 -2.04 13.95 6.48
N VAL A 202 -1.89 12.93 5.65
CA VAL A 202 -2.47 12.91 4.30
C VAL A 202 -3.57 11.87 4.24
N ASP A 203 -4.79 12.28 3.85
CA ASP A 203 -5.94 11.39 3.75
C ASP A 203 -6.69 11.61 2.42
N ALA A 204 -7.56 10.67 2.08
CA ALA A 204 -8.36 10.75 0.86
C ALA A 204 -9.68 11.49 1.12
N VAL A 205 -10.13 12.29 0.17
CA VAL A 205 -11.48 12.86 0.17
C VAL A 205 -12.52 11.73 0.30
N GLY A 206 -13.55 11.95 1.12
CA GLY A 206 -14.54 10.91 1.44
C GLY A 206 -14.16 9.99 2.60
N SER A 207 -12.99 10.20 3.22
CA SER A 207 -12.62 9.58 4.50
C SER A 207 -13.26 10.32 5.66
N VAL A 208 -13.70 9.57 6.69
CA VAL A 208 -14.26 10.14 7.93
C VAL A 208 -13.23 10.28 9.05
N THR A 209 -11.98 9.92 8.80
CA THR A 209 -10.91 9.91 9.81
C THR A 209 -10.79 11.24 10.54
N PHE A 210 -10.81 12.35 9.81
CA PHE A 210 -10.69 13.72 10.33
C PHE A 210 -12.01 14.51 10.29
N GLY A 211 -13.16 13.82 10.39
CA GLY A 211 -14.48 14.45 10.49
C GLY A 211 -15.08 14.94 9.17
N GLY A 212 -14.48 14.58 8.04
CA GLY A 212 -15.06 14.87 6.72
C GLY A 212 -16.31 14.04 6.41
N PRO A 213 -17.11 14.44 5.40
CA PRO A 213 -18.27 13.66 4.97
C PRO A 213 -17.84 12.35 4.34
N GLN A 214 -18.57 11.27 4.65
CA GLN A 214 -18.32 9.97 4.05
C GLN A 214 -18.70 9.98 2.57
N ALA A 215 -17.76 9.54 1.71
CA ALA A 215 -18.02 9.30 0.30
C ALA A 215 -17.41 7.97 -0.16
N ARG A 216 -17.85 7.51 -1.33
CA ARG A 216 -17.31 6.30 -1.96
C ARG A 216 -15.87 6.58 -2.40
N ARG A 217 -14.97 5.66 -2.05
CA ARG A 217 -13.57 5.67 -2.48
C ARG A 217 -13.28 4.40 -3.26
N MET A 218 -12.56 4.54 -4.36
CA MET A 218 -12.23 3.45 -5.29
C MET A 218 -10.81 2.93 -5.07
N ILE A 219 -9.89 3.79 -4.59
CA ILE A 219 -8.49 3.45 -4.36
C ILE A 219 -8.35 2.95 -2.91
N PRO A 220 -7.91 1.68 -2.71
CA PRO A 220 -7.72 1.14 -1.36
C PRO A 220 -6.42 1.66 -0.73
N GLY A 221 -6.34 1.52 0.61
CA GLY A 221 -5.09 1.72 1.37
C GLY A 221 -5.13 2.91 2.32
N LEU A 222 -5.58 4.07 1.89
CA LEU A 222 -5.83 5.23 2.76
C LEU A 222 -7.32 5.55 2.88
N GLY A 223 -7.62 6.35 3.86
CA GLY A 223 -8.99 6.71 4.23
C GLY A 223 -9.73 5.59 4.99
N SER A 224 -10.65 6.00 5.82
CA SER A 224 -11.49 5.08 6.60
C SER A 224 -12.97 5.46 6.51
N GLY A 225 -13.83 4.46 6.55
CA GLY A 225 -15.29 4.63 6.71
C GLY A 225 -15.72 4.76 8.18
N VAL A 226 -14.80 4.56 9.11
CA VAL A 226 -15.00 4.77 10.56
C VAL A 226 -13.78 5.50 11.11
N ARG A 227 -13.99 6.35 12.11
CA ARG A 227 -12.88 7.05 12.80
C ARG A 227 -12.04 6.00 13.55
N PRO A 228 -10.72 5.87 13.26
CA PRO A 228 -9.87 4.91 13.95
C PRO A 228 -9.70 5.28 15.43
N ALA A 229 -9.81 4.28 16.32
CA ALA A 229 -9.66 4.50 17.76
C ALA A 229 -8.21 4.84 18.19
N LEU A 230 -7.23 4.56 17.33
CA LEU A 230 -5.83 4.91 17.58
C LEU A 230 -5.53 6.39 17.35
N LEU A 231 -6.40 7.13 16.64
CA LEU A 231 -6.19 8.52 16.26
C LEU A 231 -6.24 9.44 17.47
N ASP A 232 -5.18 10.22 17.64
CA ASP A 232 -5.08 11.33 18.56
C ASP A 232 -4.54 12.54 17.79
N GLU A 233 -5.43 13.46 17.43
CA GLU A 233 -5.11 14.62 16.59
C GLU A 233 -4.15 15.62 17.26
N SER A 234 -3.97 15.56 18.59
CA SER A 234 -3.04 16.43 19.31
C SER A 234 -1.57 16.25 18.90
N TYR A 235 -1.24 15.15 18.22
CA TYR A 235 0.09 14.87 17.69
C TYR A 235 0.27 15.31 16.23
N ILE A 236 -0.78 15.82 15.58
CA ILE A 236 -0.79 16.19 14.16
C ILE A 236 -0.83 17.70 14.05
N ASP A 237 -0.02 18.26 13.16
CA ASP A 237 0.03 19.70 12.98
C ASP A 237 -0.92 20.17 11.86
N GLU A 238 -1.09 19.36 10.82
CA GLU A 238 -1.97 19.69 9.68
C GLU A 238 -2.52 18.43 9.01
N VAL A 239 -3.66 18.58 8.32
CA VAL A 239 -4.31 17.53 7.54
C VAL A 239 -4.49 17.99 6.10
N VAL A 240 -4.04 17.18 5.13
CA VAL A 240 -4.26 17.41 3.70
C VAL A 240 -5.17 16.31 3.15
N LEU A 241 -6.29 16.72 2.54
CA LEU A 241 -7.20 15.82 1.84
C LEU A 241 -6.88 15.81 0.34
N VAL A 242 -6.81 14.63 -0.25
CA VAL A 242 -6.41 14.41 -1.64
C VAL A 242 -7.55 13.76 -2.43
N GLU A 243 -7.86 14.29 -3.59
CA GLU A 243 -8.79 13.68 -4.54
C GLU A 243 -8.18 12.43 -5.18
N GLU A 244 -9.01 11.43 -5.46
CA GLU A 244 -8.52 10.18 -6.09
C GLU A 244 -7.91 10.42 -7.48
N ALA A 245 -8.40 11.41 -8.25
CA ALA A 245 -7.81 11.79 -9.53
C ALA A 245 -6.36 12.26 -9.38
N ASP A 246 -6.04 13.03 -8.34
CA ASP A 246 -4.67 13.48 -8.08
C ASP A 246 -3.78 12.34 -7.60
N THR A 247 -4.35 11.40 -6.84
CA THR A 247 -3.68 10.13 -6.49
C THR A 247 -3.26 9.36 -7.73
N LEU A 248 -4.17 9.20 -8.70
CA LEU A 248 -3.90 8.50 -9.96
C LEU A 248 -2.79 9.18 -10.77
N ARG A 249 -2.87 10.50 -10.91
CA ARG A 249 -1.84 11.28 -11.61
C ARG A 249 -0.46 11.12 -10.98
N ALA A 250 -0.38 11.14 -9.64
CA ALA A 250 0.88 10.93 -8.93
C ALA A 250 1.42 9.51 -9.14
N CYS A 251 0.58 8.47 -9.05
CA CYS A 251 0.96 7.08 -9.33
C CYS A 251 1.54 6.92 -10.74
N HIS A 252 0.85 7.45 -11.76
CA HIS A 252 1.28 7.34 -13.15
C HIS A 252 2.55 8.15 -13.43
N ARG A 253 2.69 9.34 -12.83
CA ARG A 253 3.91 10.14 -12.94
C ARG A 253 5.13 9.41 -12.37
N LEU A 254 4.98 8.72 -11.24
CA LEU A 254 6.02 7.85 -10.68
C LEU A 254 6.32 6.66 -11.60
N ALA A 255 5.28 5.97 -12.08
CA ALA A 255 5.43 4.81 -12.97
C ALA A 255 6.13 5.16 -14.28
N HIS A 256 5.86 6.33 -14.88
CA HIS A 256 6.58 6.84 -16.07
C HIS A 256 8.06 7.12 -15.82
N ARG A 257 8.50 7.16 -14.57
CA ARG A 257 9.91 7.24 -14.17
C ARG A 257 10.48 5.92 -13.65
N GLY A 258 9.73 4.81 -13.84
CA GLY A 258 10.14 3.47 -13.44
C GLY A 258 9.83 3.09 -11.99
N PHE A 259 9.11 3.94 -11.24
CA PHE A 259 8.75 3.69 -9.85
C PHE A 259 7.29 3.25 -9.74
N LEU A 260 7.06 1.95 -9.59
CA LEU A 260 5.72 1.39 -9.46
C LEU A 260 5.34 1.26 -7.99
N PHE A 261 4.48 2.17 -7.50
CA PHE A 261 4.00 2.21 -6.12
C PHE A 261 2.48 2.04 -6.04
N GLY A 262 1.98 1.69 -4.85
CA GLY A 262 0.54 1.58 -4.59
C GLY A 262 -0.19 2.92 -4.53
N GLY A 263 -1.53 2.85 -4.58
CA GLY A 263 -2.39 4.04 -4.54
C GLY A 263 -2.15 4.91 -3.30
N SER A 264 -1.88 4.29 -2.15
CA SER A 264 -1.53 5.00 -0.91
C SER A 264 -0.34 5.94 -1.08
N THR A 265 0.69 5.50 -1.84
CA THR A 265 1.86 6.33 -2.14
C THR A 265 1.49 7.51 -3.02
N GLY A 266 0.67 7.28 -4.06
CA GLY A 266 0.17 8.36 -4.91
C GLY A 266 -0.57 9.43 -4.13
N THR A 267 -1.44 9.03 -3.19
CA THR A 267 -2.15 9.96 -2.30
C THR A 267 -1.16 10.77 -1.46
N VAL A 268 -0.19 10.12 -0.80
CA VAL A 268 0.77 10.81 0.07
C VAL A 268 1.65 11.77 -0.72
N VAL A 269 2.16 11.36 -1.89
CA VAL A 269 3.00 12.20 -2.76
C VAL A 269 2.22 13.39 -3.29
N SER A 270 0.96 13.19 -3.73
CA SER A 270 0.10 14.28 -4.20
C SER A 270 -0.18 15.31 -3.10
N GLY A 271 -0.52 14.83 -1.88
CA GLY A 271 -0.74 15.71 -0.73
C GLY A 271 0.53 16.47 -0.33
N ALA A 272 1.67 15.79 -0.29
CA ALA A 272 2.97 16.40 0.01
C ALA A 272 3.35 17.47 -1.01
N LYS A 273 3.19 17.17 -2.31
CA LYS A 273 3.43 18.14 -3.38
C LYS A 273 2.54 19.37 -3.22
N SER A 274 1.24 19.18 -3.08
CA SER A 274 0.28 20.29 -2.90
C SER A 274 0.61 21.15 -1.67
N TRP A 275 1.07 20.55 -0.60
CA TRP A 275 1.50 21.28 0.60
C TRP A 275 2.81 22.05 0.35
N LEU A 276 3.81 21.42 -0.26
CA LEU A 276 5.11 22.04 -0.55
C LEU A 276 4.99 23.17 -1.57
N ASP A 277 4.10 23.09 -2.55
CA ASP A 277 3.82 24.19 -3.50
C ASP A 277 3.32 25.44 -2.77
N ARG A 278 2.64 25.30 -1.62
CA ARG A 278 2.07 26.42 -0.86
C ARG A 278 2.98 26.92 0.26
N HIS A 279 3.74 26.03 0.88
CA HIS A 279 4.50 26.30 2.11
C HIS A 279 6.00 26.03 1.97
N GLY A 280 6.44 25.45 0.85
CA GLY A 280 7.85 25.11 0.63
C GLY A 280 8.72 26.36 0.65
N SER A 281 9.87 26.27 1.32
CA SER A 281 10.90 27.31 1.36
C SER A 281 12.23 26.73 0.89
N PRO A 282 13.16 27.57 0.40
CA PRO A 282 14.50 27.10 0.04
C PRO A 282 15.19 26.39 1.19
N GLY A 283 15.64 25.16 0.96
CA GLY A 283 16.37 24.37 1.94
C GLY A 283 15.47 23.55 2.89
N ILE A 284 14.15 23.53 2.71
CA ILE A 284 13.26 22.66 3.48
C ILE A 284 13.60 21.20 3.22
N THR A 285 13.70 20.40 4.28
CA THR A 285 13.87 18.95 4.22
C THR A 285 12.54 18.26 4.49
N ALA A 286 11.98 17.63 3.47
CA ALA A 286 10.66 17.00 3.51
C ALA A 286 10.76 15.50 3.21
N VAL A 287 10.09 14.66 4.03
CA VAL A 287 9.97 13.22 3.82
C VAL A 287 8.51 12.82 3.75
N ALA A 288 8.18 11.98 2.77
CA ALA A 288 6.89 11.29 2.66
C ALA A 288 7.09 9.78 2.79
N ILE A 289 6.09 9.06 3.31
CA ILE A 289 6.16 7.60 3.45
C ILE A 289 5.39 6.94 2.32
N ALA A 290 6.07 6.07 1.53
CA ALA A 290 5.48 5.17 0.55
C ALA A 290 5.12 3.84 1.23
N PRO A 291 3.82 3.56 1.49
CA PRO A 291 3.43 2.41 2.29
C PRO A 291 3.57 1.07 1.60
N ASP A 292 3.46 1.01 0.27
CA ASP A 292 3.40 -0.24 -0.48
C ASP A 292 3.85 -0.10 -1.93
N LEU A 293 4.18 -1.25 -2.53
CA LEU A 293 4.54 -1.38 -3.95
C LEU A 293 3.29 -1.50 -4.84
N GLY A 294 3.45 -1.30 -6.15
CA GLY A 294 2.36 -1.14 -7.10
C GLY A 294 1.83 -2.42 -7.75
N GLU A 295 2.51 -3.56 -7.61
CA GLU A 295 2.16 -4.79 -8.34
C GLU A 295 0.73 -5.29 -8.06
N ARG A 296 0.19 -5.01 -6.88
CA ARG A 296 -1.19 -5.38 -6.52
C ARG A 296 -2.25 -4.47 -7.09
N TYR A 297 -1.85 -3.40 -7.78
CA TYR A 297 -2.74 -2.38 -8.33
C TYR A 297 -2.76 -2.38 -9.88
N LEU A 298 -2.12 -3.39 -10.50
CA LEU A 298 -2.06 -3.52 -11.97
C LEU A 298 -3.45 -3.68 -12.61
N ASP A 299 -4.37 -4.35 -11.91
CA ASP A 299 -5.75 -4.54 -12.36
C ASP A 299 -6.70 -3.38 -11.98
N THR A 300 -6.17 -2.30 -11.38
CA THR A 300 -6.94 -1.14 -10.93
C THR A 300 -6.24 0.18 -11.31
N VAL A 301 -5.46 0.75 -10.40
CA VAL A 301 -4.77 2.06 -10.56
C VAL A 301 -3.98 2.17 -11.87
N TYR A 302 -3.44 1.07 -12.38
CA TYR A 302 -2.62 1.03 -13.61
C TYR A 302 -3.35 0.40 -14.81
N GLN A 303 -4.65 0.09 -14.68
CA GLN A 303 -5.42 -0.55 -15.74
C GLN A 303 -6.32 0.49 -16.44
N THR A 304 -6.09 0.70 -17.74
CA THR A 304 -6.74 1.77 -18.52
C THR A 304 -8.26 1.73 -18.47
N ASN A 305 -8.88 0.55 -18.68
CA ASN A 305 -10.35 0.46 -18.68
C ASN A 305 -10.92 0.80 -17.31
N TRP A 306 -10.27 0.36 -16.21
CA TRP A 306 -10.68 0.68 -14.84
C TRP A 306 -10.64 2.20 -14.57
N LEU A 307 -9.61 2.87 -15.09
CA LEU A 307 -9.46 4.33 -14.97
C LEU A 307 -10.55 5.06 -15.77
N GLU A 308 -10.73 4.70 -17.03
CA GLU A 308 -11.72 5.33 -17.92
C GLU A 308 -13.15 5.16 -17.41
N ASP A 309 -13.50 3.96 -16.93
CA ASP A 309 -14.84 3.63 -16.43
C ASP A 309 -15.21 4.40 -15.16
N LEU A 310 -14.23 4.68 -14.28
CA LEU A 310 -14.47 5.27 -12.97
C LEU A 310 -14.14 6.75 -12.87
N PHE A 311 -13.17 7.23 -13.63
CA PHE A 311 -12.63 8.60 -13.50
C PHE A 311 -12.66 9.39 -14.81
N GLY A 312 -13.06 8.76 -15.91
CA GLY A 312 -13.09 9.38 -17.24
C GLY A 312 -11.77 9.28 -17.99
N LYS A 313 -11.84 9.44 -19.32
CA LYS A 313 -10.69 9.25 -20.22
C LYS A 313 -9.56 10.26 -19.99
N ASP A 314 -9.92 11.45 -19.56
CA ASP A 314 -8.99 12.59 -19.45
C ASP A 314 -8.30 12.68 -18.07
N VAL A 315 -8.55 11.71 -17.17
CA VAL A 315 -8.02 11.75 -15.80
C VAL A 315 -6.48 11.85 -15.74
N LEU A 316 -5.79 11.28 -16.74
CA LEU A 316 -4.34 11.26 -16.84
C LEU A 316 -3.76 12.26 -17.86
N ASP A 317 -4.56 13.04 -18.56
CA ASP A 317 -4.08 13.93 -19.63
C ASP A 317 -2.88 14.81 -19.22
N PRO A 318 -2.86 15.45 -18.05
CA PRO A 318 -1.71 16.23 -17.61
C PRO A 318 -0.41 15.43 -17.47
N VAL A 319 -0.53 14.11 -17.18
CA VAL A 319 0.62 13.21 -17.00
C VAL A 319 1.11 12.69 -18.35
N GLN A 320 0.18 12.34 -19.23
CA GLN A 320 0.48 11.84 -20.57
C GLN A 320 1.14 12.91 -21.43
N ALA A 321 0.68 14.15 -21.35
CA ALA A 321 1.27 15.29 -22.04
C ALA A 321 2.74 15.56 -21.62
N ALA A 322 3.13 15.19 -20.40
CA ALA A 322 4.50 15.32 -19.90
C ALA A 322 5.40 14.11 -20.24
N HIS A 323 4.87 13.06 -20.90
CA HIS A 323 5.64 11.85 -21.22
C HIS A 323 6.48 12.08 -22.49
N PRO A 324 7.81 11.77 -22.48
CA PRO A 324 8.69 12.04 -23.64
C PRO A 324 8.34 11.32 -24.95
N PHE A 325 7.45 10.31 -24.90
CA PHE A 325 6.98 9.59 -26.07
C PHE A 325 5.54 9.95 -26.50
N SER A 326 4.90 10.95 -25.90
CA SER A 326 3.54 11.35 -26.24
C SER A 326 3.42 11.95 -27.66
N GLU A 327 4.49 12.47 -28.23
CA GLU A 327 4.50 13.09 -29.57
C GLU A 327 4.72 12.08 -30.73
N SER A 328 5.08 10.82 -30.48
CA SER A 328 5.53 9.90 -31.55
C SER A 328 4.52 8.82 -31.96
N LEU A 329 3.36 8.76 -31.37
CA LEU A 329 2.32 7.76 -31.70
C LEU A 329 1.03 8.36 -32.30
N SER A 330 1.15 9.46 -33.09
CA SER A 330 0.10 9.79 -34.05
C SER A 330 0.00 8.62 -35.04
N ARG A 331 -1.11 7.91 -35.03
CA ARG A 331 -1.41 6.83 -35.98
C ARG A 331 -1.10 7.34 -37.39
N PRO A 332 -0.47 6.50 -38.26
CA PRO A 332 -0.40 6.82 -39.67
C PRO A 332 -1.82 7.02 -40.17
N THR A 333 -2.12 8.19 -40.68
CA THR A 333 -3.36 8.43 -41.41
C THR A 333 -3.41 7.45 -42.56
N ASP A 334 -4.45 6.62 -42.62
CA ASP A 334 -4.82 5.79 -43.77
C ASP A 334 -4.88 6.70 -45.02
N ALA A 335 -3.81 6.72 -45.77
CA ALA A 335 -3.77 7.30 -47.11
C ALA A 335 -3.74 6.15 -48.09
N GLY A 336 -4.89 5.86 -48.70
CA GLY A 336 -5.00 5.25 -50.01
C GLY A 336 -4.74 3.74 -50.08
N ALA A 337 -5.78 2.93 -49.90
CA ALA A 337 -5.77 1.55 -50.38
C ALA A 337 -5.93 1.55 -51.92
N ASP A 338 -4.90 1.10 -52.60
CA ASP A 338 -5.00 0.62 -53.99
C ASP A 338 -5.19 -0.91 -53.97
N PRO A 339 -6.25 -1.48 -54.60
CA PRO A 339 -6.50 -2.91 -54.61
C PRO A 339 -5.83 -3.56 -55.83
N GLY A 340 -4.65 -4.12 -55.67
CA GLY A 340 -3.96 -4.82 -56.75
C GLY A 340 -3.06 -5.97 -56.26
N ARG A 341 -3.62 -7.18 -56.37
CA ARG A 341 -2.99 -8.51 -56.60
C ARG A 341 -1.59 -8.81 -56.03
N GLY A 342 -1.54 -9.94 -55.33
CA GLY A 342 -0.33 -10.75 -55.38
C GLY A 342 -0.04 -11.70 -54.20
N THR A 343 -0.50 -12.91 -54.34
CA THR A 343 0.13 -14.19 -53.92
C THR A 343 0.61 -14.37 -52.48
N LEU A 344 -0.07 -15.26 -51.76
CA LEU A 344 0.42 -15.99 -50.60
C LEU A 344 1.75 -16.75 -50.94
N VAL A 345 2.77 -16.52 -50.12
CA VAL A 345 3.88 -17.43 -49.95
C VAL A 345 4.00 -17.75 -48.46
N THR A 346 3.60 -18.99 -48.17
CA THR A 346 3.88 -19.61 -46.85
C THR A 346 5.33 -20.08 -46.84
N SER A 347 6.11 -19.61 -45.90
CA SER A 347 7.36 -20.29 -45.49
C SER A 347 7.44 -20.25 -43.96
N ARG A 348 7.30 -21.44 -43.36
CA ARG A 348 7.79 -21.74 -42.02
C ARG A 348 9.32 -21.83 -42.06
N PRO A 349 10.02 -21.45 -41.02
CA PRO A 349 11.25 -22.11 -40.64
C PRO A 349 11.07 -22.89 -39.34
N ASP A 350 11.44 -24.14 -39.41
CA ASP A 350 11.67 -25.01 -38.25
C ASP A 350 12.78 -24.40 -37.37
N ALA A 351 12.50 -24.27 -36.07
CA ALA A 351 13.53 -24.01 -35.09
C ALA A 351 13.77 -25.29 -34.28
N ASP A 352 14.94 -25.88 -34.48
CA ASP A 352 15.46 -27.01 -33.74
C ASP A 352 15.55 -26.71 -32.25
N VAL A 353 14.82 -27.47 -31.45
CA VAL A 353 14.95 -27.51 -29.99
C VAL A 353 16.04 -28.50 -29.63
N VAL A 354 17.18 -28.02 -29.16
CA VAL A 354 18.26 -28.83 -28.59
C VAL A 354 17.93 -29.16 -27.14
N PRO A 355 17.79 -30.42 -26.73
CA PRO A 355 17.56 -30.78 -25.33
C PRO A 355 18.86 -30.71 -24.52
N LEU A 356 18.77 -30.09 -23.33
CA LEU A 356 19.81 -30.06 -22.32
C LEU A 356 19.98 -31.46 -21.68
N PRO A 357 21.21 -31.94 -21.42
CA PRO A 357 21.46 -33.25 -20.81
C PRO A 357 21.15 -33.22 -19.29
N LEU A 358 20.43 -34.24 -18.82
CA LEU A 358 20.20 -34.55 -17.43
C LEU A 358 21.50 -34.94 -16.70
N PRO A 359 21.70 -34.56 -15.44
CA PRO A 359 22.86 -35.01 -14.66
C PRO A 359 22.72 -36.49 -14.31
N ARG A 360 23.82 -37.24 -14.52
CA ARG A 360 23.94 -38.65 -14.17
C ARG A 360 23.97 -38.84 -12.66
N SER A 361 23.10 -39.70 -12.17
CA SER A 361 23.20 -40.28 -10.81
C SER A 361 24.50 -41.07 -10.71
N GLY A 362 25.38 -40.70 -9.81
CA GLY A 362 26.57 -41.47 -9.39
C GLY A 362 26.42 -41.91 -7.94
N ASN A 363 26.74 -43.16 -7.71
CA ASN A 363 26.70 -43.97 -6.49
C ASN A 363 27.01 -43.24 -5.16
#